data_6c1bbe405ec4af1acb6adeb55cac0eb5
#
_entry.id   6c1bbe405ec4af1acb6adeb55cac0eb5
#
_cell.length_a   1.000
_cell.length_b   1.000
_cell.length_c   1.000
_cell.angle_alpha   90.00
_cell.angle_beta   90.00
_cell.angle_gamma   90.00
#
_symmetry.space_group_name_H-M   'P 1'
#
loop_
_entity.id
_entity.type
_entity.pdbx_description
1 polymer ?
#
loop_
_entity_poly.entity_id
_entity_poly.type
_entity_poly.pdbx_seq_one_letter_code
_entity_poly.pdbx_strand_id
1 'polypeptide(L)'
;MSHGVFAYTWDLVGDPDAAARIAGLGADTVTLQAAYHSVRGITPWHPAHRVVHAEHAAAYFRLREDRWPGLRPLAPTWGVENPDRFGTAAAALTAAGLSVEAWLVLTHSSAVGSAYPDVTVRNAYGECYPYALCPSHQLVRDYALTIVSEICAQYDVDLMLEACGWLGFDHGSHHEKTEGADLSTTARRLLSLCFCPACRTALGAEADRLARSVRTAVDAELTGGHPTPVDATALLAHRGTVIADLVRETKSLAGDRRLLLMATDDPWVTGPDVGVDFQSVAPDAFVLKSWGDTAAAARQLKSAAARTDIPLIANVTALDPEWNGVAELLEAGATEVRYYHAGLASKARLNRIRTAITEARR
;
A
#
# COMPACT_ATOMS: atom_id res chain seq x y z
N MET A 1 18.15 1.64 16.49
CA MET A 1 17.47 1.11 15.29
C MET A 1 16.03 0.81 15.64
N SER A 2 15.06 1.27 14.85
CA SER A 2 13.63 1.09 15.12
C SER A 2 13.08 -0.16 14.44
N HIS A 3 12.25 -0.90 15.17
CA HIS A 3 11.54 -2.08 14.68
C HIS A 3 10.04 -1.89 14.87
N GLY A 4 9.25 -2.12 13.81
CA GLY A 4 7.80 -2.03 13.88
C GLY A 4 7.13 -3.30 13.38
N VAL A 5 5.85 -3.44 13.72
CA VAL A 5 5.00 -4.53 13.24
C VAL A 5 3.72 -3.98 12.64
N PHE A 6 3.16 -4.68 11.66
CA PHE A 6 1.84 -4.39 11.16
C PHE A 6 0.77 -5.05 12.04
N ALA A 7 -0.34 -4.38 12.24
CA ALA A 7 -1.54 -4.91 12.90
C ALA A 7 -2.82 -4.33 12.27
N TYR A 8 -3.89 -5.09 12.36
CA TYR A 8 -5.23 -4.62 12.03
C TYR A 8 -5.97 -4.18 13.29
N THR A 9 -6.93 -3.29 13.13
CA THR A 9 -7.78 -2.85 14.25
C THR A 9 -8.55 -4.00 14.90
N TRP A 10 -8.96 -5.00 14.12
CA TRP A 10 -9.62 -6.21 14.64
C TRP A 10 -8.70 -7.20 15.36
N ASP A 11 -7.39 -6.99 15.35
CA ASP A 11 -6.45 -7.77 16.17
C ASP A 11 -6.43 -7.26 17.62
N LEU A 12 -6.89 -6.00 17.83
CA LEU A 12 -6.81 -5.28 19.09
C LEU A 12 -8.18 -5.01 19.73
N VAL A 13 -9.16 -4.55 18.94
CA VAL A 13 -10.47 -4.17 19.48
C VAL A 13 -11.22 -5.43 19.97
N GLY A 14 -11.49 -5.50 21.27
CA GLY A 14 -12.10 -6.66 21.91
C GLY A 14 -11.13 -7.69 22.47
N ASP A 15 -9.81 -7.46 22.36
CA ASP A 15 -8.76 -8.25 23.01
C ASP A 15 -7.92 -7.38 23.96
N PRO A 16 -8.17 -7.44 25.28
CA PRO A 16 -7.47 -6.62 26.26
C PRO A 16 -5.97 -6.91 26.36
N ASP A 17 -5.52 -8.10 25.93
CA ASP A 17 -4.12 -8.54 26.01
C ASP A 17 -3.33 -8.23 24.72
N ALA A 18 -3.99 -7.80 23.65
CA ALA A 18 -3.36 -7.68 22.35
C ALA A 18 -2.20 -6.67 22.33
N ALA A 19 -2.40 -5.48 22.90
CA ALA A 19 -1.36 -4.44 22.93
C ALA A 19 -0.14 -4.88 23.75
N ALA A 20 -0.34 -5.50 24.90
CA ALA A 20 0.74 -6.05 25.73
C ALA A 20 1.49 -7.19 25.02
N ARG A 21 0.77 -8.04 24.30
CA ARG A 21 1.36 -9.13 23.50
C ARG A 21 2.24 -8.58 22.37
N ILE A 22 1.81 -7.50 21.68
CA ILE A 22 2.59 -6.83 20.64
C ILE A 22 3.83 -6.14 21.25
N ALA A 23 3.67 -5.40 22.35
CA ALA A 23 4.79 -4.76 23.05
C ALA A 23 5.82 -5.80 23.52
N GLY A 24 5.37 -6.99 23.96
CA GLY A 24 6.22 -8.13 24.34
C GLY A 24 7.06 -8.73 23.20
N LEU A 25 6.86 -8.30 21.95
CA LEU A 25 7.77 -8.64 20.83
C LEU A 25 9.05 -7.80 20.85
N GLY A 26 9.05 -6.68 21.57
CA GLY A 26 10.15 -5.72 21.57
C GLY A 26 10.08 -4.72 20.42
N ALA A 27 8.96 -4.61 19.72
CA ALA A 27 8.75 -3.59 18.70
C ALA A 27 8.64 -2.19 19.35
N ASP A 28 9.02 -1.16 18.60
CA ASP A 28 8.91 0.25 19.00
C ASP A 28 7.62 0.87 18.45
N THR A 29 7.17 0.39 17.28
CA THR A 29 6.11 1.02 16.49
C THR A 29 5.12 -0.03 15.98
N VAL A 30 3.85 0.37 15.85
CA VAL A 30 2.83 -0.42 15.17
C VAL A 30 2.27 0.36 13.99
N THR A 31 2.40 -0.20 12.80
CA THR A 31 1.71 0.27 11.59
C THR A 31 0.30 -0.30 11.61
N LEU A 32 -0.65 0.52 12.05
CA LEU A 32 -2.03 0.13 12.33
C LEU A 32 -2.96 0.52 11.19
N GLN A 33 -3.75 -0.42 10.71
CA GLN A 33 -4.77 -0.19 9.70
C GLN A 33 -5.73 0.94 10.08
N ALA A 34 -5.81 1.98 9.23
CA ALA A 34 -6.77 3.08 9.38
C ALA A 34 -7.74 3.19 8.19
N ALA A 35 -7.25 3.04 6.96
CA ALA A 35 -8.06 2.85 5.75
C ALA A 35 -7.51 1.66 4.97
N TYR A 36 -8.35 0.68 4.64
CA TYR A 36 -7.86 -0.59 4.10
C TYR A 36 -8.87 -1.24 3.14
N HIS A 37 -8.36 -2.05 2.21
CA HIS A 37 -9.15 -2.77 1.22
C HIS A 37 -9.90 -3.98 1.82
N SER A 38 -10.69 -4.70 0.99
CA SER A 38 -11.32 -5.95 1.38
C SER A 38 -10.29 -7.03 1.70
N VAL A 39 -10.55 -7.80 2.75
CA VAL A 39 -9.65 -8.88 3.15
C VAL A 39 -10.39 -9.95 3.96
N ARG A 40 -9.98 -11.20 3.81
CA ARG A 40 -10.34 -12.28 4.72
C ARG A 40 -9.08 -12.77 5.41
N GLY A 41 -9.01 -12.56 6.73
CA GLY A 41 -7.86 -12.91 7.55
C GLY A 41 -8.19 -13.88 8.67
N ILE A 42 -7.15 -14.55 9.17
CA ILE A 42 -7.22 -15.34 10.42
C ILE A 42 -6.62 -14.49 11.52
N THR A 43 -7.31 -14.42 12.66
CA THR A 43 -6.86 -13.76 13.89
C THR A 43 -6.50 -14.81 14.94
N PRO A 44 -5.27 -15.38 14.96
CA PRO A 44 -4.93 -16.53 15.80
C PRO A 44 -5.09 -16.28 17.30
N TRP A 45 -4.99 -15.03 17.72
CA TRP A 45 -4.90 -14.61 19.13
C TRP A 45 -6.18 -14.02 19.69
N HIS A 46 -7.07 -13.51 18.85
CA HIS A 46 -8.25 -12.81 19.33
C HIS A 46 -9.20 -13.77 20.09
N PRO A 47 -9.66 -13.42 21.32
CA PRO A 47 -10.46 -14.34 22.14
C PRO A 47 -11.86 -14.60 21.59
N ALA A 48 -12.47 -13.62 20.88
CA ALA A 48 -13.87 -13.69 20.44
C ALA A 48 -14.04 -14.16 18.97
N HIS A 49 -13.04 -14.02 18.10
CA HIS A 49 -13.15 -14.44 16.70
C HIS A 49 -11.83 -14.98 16.15
N ARG A 50 -11.94 -15.83 15.13
CA ARG A 50 -10.79 -16.47 14.46
C ARG A 50 -10.67 -16.07 13.01
N VAL A 51 -11.76 -15.70 12.37
CA VAL A 51 -11.80 -15.24 10.98
C VAL A 51 -12.52 -13.91 10.93
N VAL A 52 -11.88 -12.95 10.30
CA VAL A 52 -12.48 -11.65 9.95
C VAL A 52 -12.63 -11.59 8.45
N HIS A 53 -13.80 -11.19 7.98
CA HIS A 53 -14.07 -10.92 6.58
C HIS A 53 -14.49 -9.44 6.45
N ALA A 54 -13.57 -8.61 6.00
CA ALA A 54 -13.85 -7.24 5.59
C ALA A 54 -14.28 -7.28 4.12
N GLU A 55 -15.57 -7.11 3.86
CA GLU A 55 -16.19 -7.32 2.54
C GLU A 55 -15.76 -6.28 1.51
N HIS A 56 -15.46 -5.06 1.95
CA HIS A 56 -15.07 -3.94 1.09
C HIS A 56 -13.98 -3.08 1.73
N ALA A 57 -13.39 -2.21 0.93
CA ALA A 57 -12.49 -1.18 1.41
C ALA A 57 -13.25 -0.20 2.33
N ALA A 58 -12.69 0.07 3.52
CA ALA A 58 -13.34 0.85 4.54
C ALA A 58 -12.36 1.74 5.32
N ALA A 59 -12.90 2.80 5.93
CA ALA A 59 -12.21 3.59 6.93
C ALA A 59 -12.57 3.07 8.34
N TYR A 60 -11.56 2.81 9.15
CA TYR A 60 -11.68 2.25 10.50
C TYR A 60 -11.61 3.31 11.61
N PHE A 61 -11.46 4.58 11.21
CA PHE A 61 -11.58 5.77 12.06
C PHE A 61 -12.99 6.35 11.98
N ARG A 62 -13.30 7.28 12.87
CA ARG A 62 -14.63 7.94 12.88
C ARG A 62 -14.80 8.82 11.64
N LEU A 63 -15.75 8.47 10.77
CA LEU A 63 -16.12 9.28 9.61
C LEU A 63 -16.98 10.47 10.06
N ARG A 64 -16.57 11.69 9.71
CA ARG A 64 -17.33 12.92 9.88
C ARG A 64 -18.02 13.25 8.57
N GLU A 65 -19.35 13.13 8.53
CA GLU A 65 -20.18 13.16 7.31
C GLU A 65 -19.97 14.44 6.48
N ASP A 66 -19.80 15.58 7.13
CA ASP A 66 -19.64 16.91 6.52
C ASP A 66 -18.28 17.12 5.81
N ARG A 67 -17.34 16.20 5.96
CA ARG A 67 -15.99 16.31 5.41
C ARG A 67 -15.85 15.72 3.99
N TRP A 68 -16.88 15.08 3.46
CA TRP A 68 -16.83 14.31 2.23
C TRP A 68 -17.69 14.91 1.10
N PRO A 69 -17.22 15.95 0.39
CA PRO A 69 -18.00 16.61 -0.66
C PRO A 69 -18.09 15.79 -1.97
N GLY A 70 -17.30 14.73 -2.13
CA GLY A 70 -17.22 13.90 -3.32
C GLY A 70 -17.23 12.41 -2.99
N LEU A 71 -16.18 11.70 -3.42
CA LEU A 71 -16.00 10.30 -3.03
C LEU A 71 -15.79 10.20 -1.52
N ARG A 72 -16.35 9.15 -0.93
CA ARG A 72 -16.14 8.88 0.49
C ARG A 72 -15.86 7.39 0.75
N PRO A 73 -15.09 7.05 1.79
CA PRO A 73 -14.92 5.65 2.17
C PRO A 73 -16.20 5.12 2.80
N LEU A 74 -16.38 3.80 2.73
CA LEU A 74 -17.44 3.12 3.45
C LEU A 74 -17.05 2.89 4.90
N ALA A 75 -18.05 2.79 5.77
CA ALA A 75 -17.85 2.22 7.09
C ALA A 75 -17.62 0.71 6.97
N PRO A 76 -16.80 0.09 7.83
CA PRO A 76 -16.61 -1.34 7.82
C PRO A 76 -17.88 -2.08 8.28
N THR A 77 -18.11 -3.28 7.74
CA THR A 77 -19.21 -4.17 8.16
C THR A 77 -18.91 -4.88 9.48
N TRP A 78 -17.63 -4.93 9.88
CA TRP A 78 -17.18 -5.56 11.11
C TRP A 78 -17.13 -4.56 12.28
N GLY A 79 -17.59 -4.99 13.47
CA GLY A 79 -17.51 -4.20 14.71
C GLY A 79 -18.28 -2.89 14.64
N VAL A 80 -19.48 -2.89 14.07
CA VAL A 80 -20.31 -1.69 13.82
C VAL A 80 -20.67 -0.90 15.08
N GLU A 81 -20.62 -1.56 16.24
CA GLU A 81 -20.86 -0.95 17.56
C GLU A 81 -19.77 0.05 17.98
N ASN A 82 -18.57 -0.04 17.40
CA ASN A 82 -17.48 0.91 17.65
C ASN A 82 -17.20 1.75 16.40
N PRO A 83 -17.68 2.99 16.32
CA PRO A 83 -17.45 3.85 15.14
C PRO A 83 -16.00 4.36 15.00
N ASP A 84 -15.17 4.18 16.03
CA ASP A 84 -13.77 4.60 16.06
C ASP A 84 -12.85 3.45 16.49
N ARG A 85 -12.73 2.45 15.63
CA ARG A 85 -11.90 1.27 15.88
C ARG A 85 -10.42 1.61 15.88
N PHE A 86 -10.02 2.52 14.97
CA PHE A 86 -8.65 2.97 14.88
C PHE A 86 -8.22 3.70 16.15
N GLY A 87 -8.97 4.70 16.60
CA GLY A 87 -8.66 5.44 17.83
C GLY A 87 -8.63 4.55 19.07
N THR A 88 -9.57 3.58 19.18
CA THR A 88 -9.59 2.60 20.28
C THR A 88 -8.32 1.74 20.28
N ALA A 89 -7.92 1.21 19.12
CA ALA A 89 -6.73 0.36 18.99
C ALA A 89 -5.44 1.18 19.20
N ALA A 90 -5.35 2.38 18.62
CA ALA A 90 -4.21 3.28 18.79
C ALA A 90 -3.98 3.68 20.24
N ALA A 91 -5.05 4.02 20.97
CA ALA A 91 -4.97 4.34 22.39
C ALA A 91 -4.45 3.16 23.24
N ALA A 92 -4.89 1.93 22.93
CA ALA A 92 -4.41 0.74 23.64
C ALA A 92 -2.92 0.48 23.37
N LEU A 93 -2.45 0.68 22.13
CA LEU A 93 -1.03 0.54 21.77
C LEU A 93 -0.18 1.60 22.43
N THR A 94 -0.61 2.86 22.42
CA THR A 94 0.09 3.97 23.08
C THR A 94 0.18 3.75 24.59
N ALA A 95 -0.89 3.27 25.22
CA ALA A 95 -0.87 2.92 26.65
C ALA A 95 0.08 1.77 26.97
N ALA A 96 0.38 0.90 26.00
CA ALA A 96 1.39 -0.18 26.11
C ALA A 96 2.82 0.31 25.79
N GLY A 97 3.04 1.61 25.54
CA GLY A 97 4.35 2.20 25.26
C GLY A 97 4.80 2.10 23.79
N LEU A 98 3.90 1.85 22.87
CA LEU A 98 4.19 1.73 21.44
C LEU A 98 3.82 3.01 20.69
N SER A 99 4.65 3.42 19.74
CA SER A 99 4.28 4.44 18.76
C SER A 99 3.32 3.86 17.71
N VAL A 100 2.48 4.70 17.13
CA VAL A 100 1.49 4.26 16.13
C VAL A 100 1.69 5.03 14.82
N GLU A 101 1.67 4.30 13.71
CA GLU A 101 1.60 4.83 12.34
C GLU A 101 0.25 4.45 11.75
N ALA A 102 -0.50 5.41 11.22
CA ALA A 102 -1.75 5.13 10.51
C ALA A 102 -1.45 4.57 9.12
N TRP A 103 -1.85 3.33 8.89
CA TRP A 103 -1.70 2.66 7.60
C TRP A 103 -2.88 2.97 6.68
N LEU A 104 -2.58 3.66 5.57
CA LEU A 104 -3.54 4.25 4.65
C LEU A 104 -3.40 3.66 3.25
N VAL A 105 -4.32 2.78 2.88
CA VAL A 105 -4.52 2.29 1.50
C VAL A 105 -5.47 3.24 0.78
N LEU A 106 -4.98 4.01 -0.20
CA LEU A 106 -5.72 5.18 -0.69
C LEU A 106 -6.50 4.93 -1.98
N THR A 107 -5.96 4.18 -2.95
CA THR A 107 -6.60 4.02 -4.28
C THR A 107 -7.18 2.63 -4.53
N HIS A 108 -7.19 1.75 -3.54
CA HIS A 108 -7.71 0.40 -3.65
C HIS A 108 -9.11 0.27 -3.03
N SER A 109 -10.16 0.43 -3.85
CA SER A 109 -11.54 0.31 -3.38
C SER A 109 -12.50 -0.17 -4.47
N SER A 110 -12.78 -1.48 -4.49
CA SER A 110 -13.75 -2.04 -5.45
C SER A 110 -15.15 -1.45 -5.29
N ALA A 111 -15.57 -1.15 -4.06
CA ALA A 111 -16.90 -0.59 -3.82
C ALA A 111 -17.03 0.83 -4.38
N VAL A 112 -16.04 1.70 -4.14
CA VAL A 112 -16.03 3.07 -4.70
C VAL A 112 -15.88 3.01 -6.21
N GLY A 113 -14.97 2.20 -6.75
CA GLY A 113 -14.75 2.11 -8.18
C GLY A 113 -15.95 1.52 -8.94
N SER A 114 -16.70 0.57 -8.35
CA SER A 114 -17.94 0.05 -8.97
C SER A 114 -19.06 1.09 -8.96
N ALA A 115 -19.13 1.93 -7.92
CA ALA A 115 -20.11 3.02 -7.86
C ALA A 115 -19.76 4.19 -8.79
N TYR A 116 -18.46 4.41 -9.04
CA TYR A 116 -17.94 5.51 -9.85
C TYR A 116 -16.93 5.01 -10.91
N PRO A 117 -17.36 4.24 -11.92
CA PRO A 117 -16.46 3.61 -12.88
C PRO A 117 -15.62 4.60 -13.70
N ASP A 118 -16.05 5.84 -13.85
CA ASP A 118 -15.33 6.87 -14.59
C ASP A 118 -14.05 7.33 -13.91
N VAL A 119 -13.92 7.13 -12.60
CA VAL A 119 -12.69 7.49 -11.85
C VAL A 119 -11.72 6.31 -11.67
N THR A 120 -12.01 5.17 -12.30
CA THR A 120 -11.16 3.98 -12.20
C THR A 120 -10.06 3.93 -13.27
N VAL A 121 -9.05 3.10 -13.04
CA VAL A 121 -8.08 2.73 -14.06
C VAL A 121 -8.81 2.06 -15.22
N ARG A 122 -8.49 2.48 -16.44
CA ARG A 122 -9.05 1.93 -17.68
C ARG A 122 -7.92 1.55 -18.61
N ASN A 123 -7.83 0.28 -19.01
CA ASN A 123 -6.76 -0.19 -19.88
C ASN A 123 -6.92 0.30 -21.34
N ALA A 124 -5.97 -0.08 -22.21
CA ALA A 124 -5.96 0.33 -23.62
C ALA A 124 -7.11 -0.23 -24.45
N TYR A 125 -7.80 -1.29 -24.00
CA TYR A 125 -8.98 -1.87 -24.63
C TYR A 125 -10.29 -1.21 -24.17
N GLY A 126 -10.23 -0.34 -23.17
CA GLY A 126 -11.39 0.34 -22.60
C GLY A 126 -11.99 -0.34 -21.38
N GLU A 127 -11.41 -1.47 -20.92
CA GLU A 127 -11.87 -2.20 -19.74
C GLU A 127 -11.47 -1.46 -18.46
N CYS A 128 -12.41 -1.34 -17.54
CA CYS A 128 -12.18 -0.74 -16.22
C CYS A 128 -11.68 -1.78 -15.23
N TYR A 129 -10.81 -1.34 -14.32
CA TYR A 129 -10.42 -2.10 -13.12
C TYR A 129 -11.15 -1.52 -11.91
N PRO A 130 -12.32 -2.08 -11.50
CA PRO A 130 -13.14 -1.47 -10.44
C PRO A 130 -12.42 -1.35 -9.09
N TYR A 131 -11.43 -2.21 -8.82
CA TYR A 131 -10.62 -2.15 -7.60
C TYR A 131 -9.63 -1.00 -7.57
N ALA A 132 -9.36 -0.36 -8.72
CA ALA A 132 -8.27 0.60 -8.92
C ALA A 132 -8.80 2.01 -9.20
N LEU A 133 -8.80 2.88 -8.21
CA LEU A 133 -9.09 4.30 -8.40
C LEU A 133 -7.88 4.98 -9.06
N CYS A 134 -8.12 5.80 -10.09
CA CYS A 134 -7.03 6.47 -10.81
C CYS A 134 -6.69 7.82 -10.19
N PRO A 135 -5.50 8.04 -9.61
CA PRO A 135 -5.14 9.29 -8.95
C PRO A 135 -4.91 10.47 -9.92
N SER A 136 -4.97 10.26 -11.24
CA SER A 136 -5.06 11.38 -12.19
C SER A 136 -6.38 12.15 -12.09
N HIS A 137 -7.44 11.53 -11.55
CA HIS A 137 -8.70 12.23 -11.30
C HIS A 137 -8.60 13.10 -10.04
N GLN A 138 -9.01 14.38 -10.14
CA GLN A 138 -9.04 15.28 -8.98
C GLN A 138 -9.90 14.71 -7.84
N LEU A 139 -11.08 14.15 -8.14
CA LEU A 139 -11.96 13.53 -7.15
C LEU A 139 -11.27 12.40 -6.36
N VAL A 140 -10.37 11.63 -6.98
CA VAL A 140 -9.61 10.57 -6.31
C VAL A 140 -8.53 11.16 -5.41
N ARG A 141 -7.84 12.22 -5.87
CA ARG A 141 -6.87 12.93 -5.02
C ARG A 141 -7.55 13.60 -3.84
N ASP A 142 -8.68 14.28 -4.05
CA ASP A 142 -9.46 14.89 -2.98
C ASP A 142 -9.92 13.85 -1.95
N TYR A 143 -10.36 12.68 -2.41
CA TYR A 143 -10.69 11.54 -1.56
C TYR A 143 -9.49 11.09 -0.71
N ALA A 144 -8.33 10.87 -1.33
CA ALA A 144 -7.12 10.45 -0.65
C ALA A 144 -6.64 11.48 0.38
N LEU A 145 -6.62 12.76 0.01
CA LEU A 145 -6.22 13.86 0.90
C LEU A 145 -7.22 14.10 2.02
N THR A 146 -8.52 13.83 1.78
CA THR A 146 -9.53 13.89 2.85
C THR A 146 -9.31 12.78 3.88
N ILE A 147 -8.96 11.55 3.46
CA ILE A 147 -8.58 10.47 4.40
C ILE A 147 -7.40 10.93 5.27
N VAL A 148 -6.34 11.47 4.67
CA VAL A 148 -5.17 11.99 5.40
C VAL A 148 -5.57 13.10 6.38
N SER A 149 -6.34 14.09 5.90
CA SER A 149 -6.80 15.22 6.71
C SER A 149 -7.64 14.77 7.91
N GLU A 150 -8.51 13.76 7.73
CA GLU A 150 -9.32 13.21 8.80
C GLU A 150 -8.47 12.51 9.86
N ILE A 151 -7.46 11.75 9.46
CA ILE A 151 -6.52 11.11 10.40
C ILE A 151 -5.74 12.18 11.16
N CYS A 152 -5.14 13.14 10.47
CA CYS A 152 -4.34 14.20 11.12
C CYS A 152 -5.15 15.07 12.06
N ALA A 153 -6.45 15.29 11.78
CA ALA A 153 -7.34 16.10 12.62
C ALA A 153 -7.83 15.38 13.87
N GLN A 154 -7.85 14.05 13.88
CA GLN A 154 -8.42 13.26 14.97
C GLN A 154 -7.36 12.57 15.84
N TYR A 155 -6.16 12.29 15.29
CA TYR A 155 -5.14 11.49 15.97
C TYR A 155 -3.76 12.11 15.83
N ASP A 156 -2.95 11.95 16.86
CA ASP A 156 -1.54 12.32 16.86
C ASP A 156 -0.69 11.07 16.58
N VAL A 157 -0.60 10.72 15.30
CA VAL A 157 0.09 9.53 14.79
C VAL A 157 0.83 9.84 13.51
N ASP A 158 1.90 9.10 13.24
CA ASP A 158 2.60 9.14 11.95
C ASP A 158 1.76 8.50 10.84
N LEU A 159 2.14 8.70 9.59
CA LEU A 159 1.38 8.23 8.42
C LEU A 159 2.22 7.27 7.59
N MET A 160 1.61 6.16 7.15
CA MET A 160 2.19 5.28 6.12
C MET A 160 1.22 5.14 4.95
N LEU A 161 1.65 5.57 3.77
CA LEU A 161 0.89 5.46 2.53
C LEU A 161 1.20 4.16 1.81
N GLU A 162 0.15 3.43 1.46
CA GLU A 162 0.15 2.27 0.58
C GLU A 162 -0.87 2.47 -0.53
N ALA A 163 -0.61 1.89 -1.70
CA ALA A 163 -1.52 1.95 -2.84
C ALA A 163 -2.04 3.38 -3.09
N CYS A 164 -1.14 4.37 -3.09
CA CYS A 164 -1.48 5.76 -3.41
C CYS A 164 -1.25 6.12 -4.89
N GLY A 165 -0.91 5.11 -5.70
CA GLY A 165 -0.72 5.19 -7.14
C GLY A 165 -1.77 4.39 -7.92
N TRP A 166 -1.35 3.81 -9.04
CA TRP A 166 -2.19 2.96 -9.86
C TRP A 166 -2.09 1.50 -9.41
N LEU A 167 -3.22 0.83 -9.31
CA LEU A 167 -3.25 -0.62 -9.29
C LEU A 167 -3.45 -1.11 -10.73
N GLY A 168 -2.72 -2.15 -11.09
CA GLY A 168 -2.67 -2.64 -12.47
C GLY A 168 -3.41 -3.94 -12.67
N PHE A 169 -3.19 -4.52 -13.85
CA PHE A 169 -3.78 -5.76 -14.30
C PHE A 169 -3.55 -6.94 -13.33
N ASP A 170 -2.36 -7.05 -12.73
CA ASP A 170 -2.01 -8.15 -11.83
C ASP A 170 -2.58 -8.02 -10.40
N HIS A 171 -3.25 -6.92 -10.10
CA HIS A 171 -3.84 -6.68 -8.78
C HIS A 171 -5.32 -7.04 -8.77
N GLY A 172 -5.61 -8.33 -8.90
CA GLY A 172 -6.95 -8.88 -8.99
C GLY A 172 -7.42 -9.61 -7.74
N SER A 173 -8.45 -10.45 -7.91
CA SER A 173 -9.07 -11.25 -6.86
C SER A 173 -8.69 -12.72 -6.96
N HIS A 174 -9.07 -13.54 -5.95
CA HIS A 174 -8.85 -14.99 -5.94
C HIS A 174 -9.46 -15.76 -7.12
N HIS A 175 -10.39 -15.15 -7.86
CA HIS A 175 -11.08 -15.77 -8.98
C HIS A 175 -10.62 -15.26 -10.35
N GLU A 176 -9.47 -14.58 -10.41
CA GLU A 176 -8.86 -14.18 -11.68
C GLU A 176 -8.57 -15.38 -12.57
N LYS A 177 -8.78 -15.23 -13.88
CA LYS A 177 -8.59 -16.27 -14.89
C LYS A 177 -7.66 -15.80 -16.01
N THR A 178 -6.54 -15.22 -15.62
CA THR A 178 -5.57 -14.57 -16.53
C THR A 178 -4.37 -15.44 -16.88
N GLU A 179 -4.11 -16.49 -16.09
CA GLU A 179 -2.91 -17.33 -16.21
C GLU A 179 -2.83 -18.13 -17.51
N GLY A 180 -3.99 -18.52 -18.08
CA GLY A 180 -4.03 -19.30 -19.31
C GLY A 180 -3.66 -18.54 -20.59
N ALA A 181 -3.40 -17.25 -20.50
CA ALA A 181 -3.01 -16.41 -21.63
C ALA A 181 -1.48 -16.33 -21.84
N ASP A 182 -0.68 -16.93 -20.94
CA ASP A 182 0.80 -16.96 -20.98
C ASP A 182 1.45 -15.57 -21.20
N LEU A 183 0.84 -14.51 -20.64
CA LEU A 183 1.29 -13.14 -20.81
C LEU A 183 2.65 -12.91 -20.16
N SER A 184 3.58 -12.30 -20.91
CA SER A 184 4.84 -11.83 -20.37
C SER A 184 4.66 -10.72 -19.36
N THR A 185 5.69 -10.47 -18.54
CA THR A 185 5.74 -9.31 -17.65
C THR A 185 5.53 -7.99 -18.42
N THR A 186 6.04 -7.90 -19.65
CA THR A 186 5.85 -6.72 -20.51
C THR A 186 4.38 -6.52 -20.86
N ALA A 187 3.68 -7.55 -21.33
CA ALA A 187 2.26 -7.45 -21.66
C ALA A 187 1.40 -7.09 -20.43
N ARG A 188 1.68 -7.68 -19.26
CA ARG A 188 1.02 -7.36 -17.99
C ARG A 188 1.24 -5.90 -17.58
N ARG A 189 2.46 -5.37 -17.73
CA ARG A 189 2.77 -3.94 -17.53
C ARG A 189 2.02 -3.04 -18.49
N LEU A 190 1.92 -3.41 -19.77
CA LEU A 190 1.18 -2.67 -20.78
C LEU A 190 -0.33 -2.66 -20.49
N LEU A 191 -0.91 -3.76 -20.05
CA LEU A 191 -2.31 -3.85 -19.60
C LEU A 191 -2.58 -3.02 -18.33
N SER A 192 -1.54 -2.69 -17.56
CA SER A 192 -1.62 -1.88 -16.36
C SER A 192 -1.53 -0.37 -16.63
N LEU A 193 -1.33 0.06 -17.88
CA LEU A 193 -1.34 1.47 -18.27
C LEU A 193 -2.78 2.01 -18.29
N CYS A 194 -2.97 3.21 -17.74
CA CYS A 194 -4.29 3.82 -17.63
C CYS A 194 -4.58 4.80 -18.78
N PHE A 195 -5.73 4.61 -19.40
CA PHE A 195 -6.30 5.45 -20.47
C PHE A 195 -7.69 6.01 -20.09
N CYS A 196 -7.95 6.20 -18.80
CA CYS A 196 -9.18 6.90 -18.35
C CYS A 196 -9.22 8.35 -18.85
N PRO A 197 -10.36 9.05 -18.78
CA PRO A 197 -10.48 10.41 -19.28
C PRO A 197 -9.39 11.37 -18.76
N ALA A 198 -9.04 11.30 -17.47
CA ALA A 198 -8.03 12.18 -16.88
C ALA A 198 -6.62 11.89 -17.43
N CYS A 199 -6.22 10.60 -17.54
CA CYS A 199 -4.94 10.22 -18.13
C CYS A 199 -4.87 10.59 -19.62
N ARG A 200 -5.96 10.42 -20.36
CA ARG A 200 -6.03 10.83 -21.78
C ARG A 200 -5.89 12.35 -21.95
N THR A 201 -6.53 13.13 -21.08
CA THR A 201 -6.38 14.58 -21.07
C THR A 201 -4.94 14.98 -20.81
N ALA A 202 -4.28 14.36 -19.84
CA ALA A 202 -2.88 14.65 -19.53
C ALA A 202 -1.91 14.31 -20.68
N LEU A 203 -2.18 13.24 -21.43
CA LEU A 203 -1.38 12.82 -22.59
C LEU A 203 -1.71 13.59 -23.88
N GLY A 204 -2.88 14.23 -23.96
CA GLY A 204 -3.31 14.94 -25.15
C GLY A 204 -3.33 14.06 -26.40
N ALA A 205 -2.74 14.54 -27.50
CA ALA A 205 -2.71 13.84 -28.79
C ALA A 205 -1.95 12.49 -28.76
N GLU A 206 -1.07 12.27 -27.78
CA GLU A 206 -0.30 11.05 -27.63
C GLU A 206 -1.15 9.87 -27.11
N ALA A 207 -2.26 10.13 -26.43
CA ALA A 207 -3.08 9.12 -25.77
C ALA A 207 -3.55 8.02 -26.74
N ASP A 208 -4.09 8.42 -27.90
CA ASP A 208 -4.61 7.46 -28.90
C ASP A 208 -3.49 6.67 -29.58
N ARG A 209 -2.36 7.31 -29.84
CA ARG A 209 -1.19 6.66 -30.43
C ARG A 209 -0.66 5.59 -29.47
N LEU A 210 -0.45 5.96 -28.20
CA LEU A 210 0.03 5.04 -27.18
C LEU A 210 -0.96 3.86 -26.96
N ALA A 211 -2.25 4.14 -26.85
CA ALA A 211 -3.27 3.09 -26.68
C ALA A 211 -3.27 2.09 -27.86
N ARG A 212 -3.11 2.56 -29.09
CA ARG A 212 -2.98 1.67 -30.27
C ARG A 212 -1.71 0.84 -30.18
N SER A 213 -0.55 1.44 -29.87
CA SER A 213 0.72 0.72 -29.72
C SER A 213 0.65 -0.35 -28.65
N VAL A 214 0.01 -0.05 -27.50
CA VAL A 214 -0.21 -1.04 -26.42
C VAL A 214 -1.05 -2.22 -26.92
N ARG A 215 -2.20 -1.95 -27.56
CA ARG A 215 -3.04 -3.04 -28.09
C ARG A 215 -2.28 -3.89 -29.10
N THR A 216 -1.59 -3.26 -30.08
CA THR A 216 -0.82 -3.99 -31.08
C THR A 216 0.24 -4.92 -30.43
N ALA A 217 0.93 -4.45 -29.39
CA ALA A 217 1.95 -5.23 -28.70
C ALA A 217 1.34 -6.41 -27.93
N VAL A 218 0.23 -6.19 -27.19
CA VAL A 218 -0.47 -7.23 -26.44
C VAL A 218 -1.11 -8.25 -27.37
N ASP A 219 -1.80 -7.81 -28.45
CA ASP A 219 -2.43 -8.68 -29.42
C ASP A 219 -1.40 -9.57 -30.15
N ALA A 220 -0.21 -9.03 -30.45
CA ALA A 220 0.87 -9.81 -31.04
C ALA A 220 1.29 -10.98 -30.12
N GLU A 221 1.45 -10.71 -28.82
CA GLU A 221 1.81 -11.75 -27.84
C GLU A 221 0.70 -12.80 -27.68
N LEU A 222 -0.56 -12.37 -27.55
CA LEU A 222 -1.71 -13.27 -27.43
C LEU A 222 -1.88 -14.19 -28.66
N THR A 223 -1.36 -13.81 -29.82
CA THR A 223 -1.39 -14.62 -31.04
C THR A 223 -0.09 -15.40 -31.31
N GLY A 224 0.80 -15.49 -30.30
CA GLY A 224 2.04 -16.25 -30.39
C GLY A 224 3.19 -15.52 -31.08
N GLY A 225 3.06 -14.21 -31.32
CA GLY A 225 4.11 -13.35 -31.86
C GLY A 225 4.96 -12.71 -30.76
N HIS A 226 5.85 -11.82 -31.16
CA HIS A 226 6.68 -11.03 -30.24
C HIS A 226 6.13 -9.59 -30.15
N PRO A 227 5.92 -9.05 -28.91
CA PRO A 227 5.47 -7.68 -28.76
C PRO A 227 6.51 -6.68 -29.27
N THR A 228 6.06 -5.69 -30.03
CA THR A 228 6.89 -4.53 -30.39
C THR A 228 7.12 -3.67 -29.15
N PRO A 229 8.30 -3.09 -28.96
CA PRO A 229 8.54 -2.13 -27.88
C PRO A 229 7.55 -0.97 -27.93
N VAL A 230 6.99 -0.62 -26.75
CA VAL A 230 6.05 0.48 -26.60
C VAL A 230 6.70 1.59 -25.79
N ASP A 231 6.78 2.80 -26.35
CA ASP A 231 7.25 3.96 -25.62
C ASP A 231 6.11 4.55 -24.78
N ALA A 232 6.17 4.29 -23.47
CA ALA A 232 5.22 4.80 -22.47
C ALA A 232 5.79 5.95 -21.62
N THR A 233 6.95 6.51 -22.02
CA THR A 233 7.70 7.52 -21.23
C THR A 233 6.81 8.67 -20.77
N ALA A 234 5.98 9.24 -21.65
CA ALA A 234 5.10 10.36 -21.29
C ALA A 234 4.06 9.97 -20.21
N LEU A 235 3.48 8.78 -20.29
CA LEU A 235 2.52 8.31 -19.28
C LEU A 235 3.19 8.01 -17.94
N LEU A 236 4.37 7.40 -17.96
CA LEU A 236 5.13 7.11 -16.73
C LEU A 236 5.61 8.42 -16.07
N ALA A 237 6.06 9.40 -16.83
CA ALA A 237 6.39 10.74 -16.32
C ALA A 237 5.17 11.42 -15.69
N HIS A 238 4.00 11.35 -16.33
CA HIS A 238 2.74 11.85 -15.76
C HIS A 238 2.41 11.14 -14.43
N ARG A 239 2.56 9.82 -14.35
CA ARG A 239 2.39 9.08 -13.08
C ARG A 239 3.32 9.60 -11.99
N GLY A 240 4.61 9.78 -12.30
CA GLY A 240 5.59 10.34 -11.36
C GLY A 240 5.17 11.70 -10.82
N THR A 241 4.72 12.61 -11.70
CA THR A 241 4.24 13.94 -11.31
C THR A 241 3.03 13.85 -10.36
N VAL A 242 2.03 13.04 -10.70
CA VAL A 242 0.82 12.89 -9.87
C VAL A 242 1.15 12.38 -8.47
N ILE A 243 2.07 11.40 -8.35
CA ILE A 243 2.50 10.88 -7.05
C ILE A 243 3.31 11.92 -6.28
N ALA A 244 4.22 12.64 -6.94
CA ALA A 244 5.01 13.70 -6.31
C ALA A 244 4.10 14.80 -5.74
N ASP A 245 3.07 15.20 -6.47
CA ASP A 245 2.07 16.16 -6.01
C ASP A 245 1.28 15.62 -4.81
N LEU A 246 0.79 14.39 -4.87
CA LEU A 246 0.04 13.77 -3.79
C LEU A 246 0.88 13.64 -2.50
N VAL A 247 2.14 13.24 -2.63
CA VAL A 247 3.07 13.14 -1.47
C VAL A 247 3.34 14.52 -0.88
N ARG A 248 3.58 15.54 -1.71
CA ARG A 248 3.79 16.92 -1.26
C ARG A 248 2.58 17.47 -0.51
N GLU A 249 1.38 17.28 -1.05
CA GLU A 249 0.13 17.73 -0.42
C GLU A 249 -0.14 16.97 0.88
N THR A 250 0.09 15.65 0.89
CA THR A 250 0.00 14.84 2.11
C THR A 250 0.98 15.31 3.17
N LYS A 251 2.24 15.61 2.80
CA LYS A 251 3.24 16.14 3.74
C LYS A 251 2.83 17.48 4.34
N SER A 252 2.23 18.35 3.53
CA SER A 252 1.68 19.63 4.02
C SER A 252 0.54 19.42 5.04
N LEU A 253 -0.32 18.42 4.85
CA LEU A 253 -1.40 18.07 5.80
C LEU A 253 -0.85 17.38 7.06
N ALA A 254 0.19 16.57 6.92
CA ALA A 254 0.81 15.84 8.02
C ALA A 254 1.49 16.78 9.04
N GLY A 255 2.00 17.94 8.60
CA GLY A 255 2.74 18.86 9.45
C GLY A 255 4.02 18.22 9.98
N ASP A 256 4.18 18.17 11.29
CA ASP A 256 5.36 17.59 11.96
C ASP A 256 5.36 16.05 12.06
N ARG A 257 4.27 15.39 11.64
CA ARG A 257 4.17 13.93 11.62
C ARG A 257 5.06 13.34 10.54
N ARG A 258 5.65 12.19 10.83
CA ARG A 258 6.40 11.45 9.81
C ARG A 258 5.43 10.92 8.74
N LEU A 259 5.87 11.04 7.50
CA LEU A 259 5.20 10.47 6.33
C LEU A 259 6.08 9.37 5.74
N LEU A 260 5.60 8.13 5.80
CA LEU A 260 6.23 6.97 5.20
C LEU A 260 5.53 6.63 3.89
N LEU A 261 6.28 6.26 2.87
CA LEU A 261 5.76 5.91 1.55
C LEU A 261 6.21 4.51 1.13
N MET A 262 5.26 3.58 0.92
CA MET A 262 5.56 2.31 0.26
C MET A 262 5.86 2.55 -1.21
N ALA A 263 7.11 2.33 -1.62
CA ALA A 263 7.58 2.70 -2.96
C ALA A 263 8.67 1.77 -3.49
N THR A 264 8.87 1.86 -4.81
CA THR A 264 9.97 1.26 -5.55
C THR A 264 10.47 2.24 -6.61
N ASP A 265 11.69 2.06 -7.08
CA ASP A 265 12.30 2.87 -8.15
C ASP A 265 11.96 2.39 -9.58
N ASP A 266 11.11 1.37 -9.72
CA ASP A 266 10.59 0.93 -11.03
C ASP A 266 9.26 1.64 -11.36
N PRO A 267 9.24 2.60 -12.30
CA PRO A 267 8.03 3.39 -12.64
C PRO A 267 6.91 2.55 -13.26
N TRP A 268 7.20 1.32 -13.66
CA TRP A 268 6.20 0.40 -14.19
C TRP A 268 5.41 -0.35 -13.11
N VAL A 269 5.89 -0.34 -11.86
CA VAL A 269 5.20 -1.04 -10.77
C VAL A 269 3.85 -0.41 -10.50
N THR A 270 2.87 -1.28 -10.31
CA THR A 270 1.49 -0.96 -9.92
C THR A 270 1.08 -1.87 -8.77
N GLY A 271 0.30 -1.37 -7.85
CA GLY A 271 -0.13 -2.15 -6.68
C GLY A 271 0.09 -1.43 -5.35
N PRO A 272 0.43 -2.17 -4.27
CA PRO A 272 0.69 -1.60 -2.96
C PRO A 272 1.82 -0.57 -2.96
N ASP A 273 2.95 -0.93 -3.59
CA ASP A 273 4.08 -0.02 -3.77
C ASP A 273 3.82 0.90 -4.96
N VAL A 274 4.29 2.13 -4.87
CA VAL A 274 4.23 3.06 -6.00
C VAL A 274 5.60 3.14 -6.69
N GLY A 275 5.59 3.11 -8.02
CA GLY A 275 6.79 3.32 -8.83
C GLY A 275 7.10 4.81 -8.93
N VAL A 276 8.21 5.26 -8.31
CA VAL A 276 8.62 6.67 -8.32
C VAL A 276 10.14 6.80 -8.49
N ASP A 277 10.56 7.93 -9.04
CA ASP A 277 11.95 8.33 -8.88
C ASP A 277 12.15 8.87 -7.46
N PHE A 278 13.03 8.24 -6.69
CA PHE A 278 13.29 8.60 -5.29
C PHE A 278 13.85 10.03 -5.12
N GLN A 279 14.34 10.65 -6.18
CA GLN A 279 14.77 12.05 -6.17
C GLN A 279 13.61 13.03 -6.41
N SER A 280 12.48 12.56 -6.92
CA SER A 280 11.32 13.40 -7.26
C SER A 280 10.29 13.52 -6.14
N VAL A 281 10.38 12.71 -5.07
CA VAL A 281 9.46 12.69 -3.94
C VAL A 281 10.22 12.76 -2.62
N ALA A 282 9.63 13.40 -1.61
CA ALA A 282 10.30 13.66 -0.33
C ALA A 282 9.43 13.23 0.88
N PRO A 283 9.15 11.94 1.06
CA PRO A 283 8.62 11.44 2.33
C PRO A 283 9.71 11.50 3.42
N ASP A 284 9.37 11.20 4.66
CA ASP A 284 10.36 11.08 5.73
C ASP A 284 11.06 9.71 5.75
N ALA A 285 10.46 8.70 5.11
CA ALA A 285 11.10 7.41 4.83
C ALA A 285 10.41 6.71 3.66
N PHE A 286 11.18 5.94 2.89
CA PHE A 286 10.65 4.97 1.94
C PHE A 286 10.54 3.60 2.59
N VAL A 287 9.41 2.92 2.39
CA VAL A 287 9.17 1.54 2.82
C VAL A 287 9.30 0.63 1.61
N LEU A 288 10.33 -0.22 1.59
CA LEU A 288 10.63 -1.11 0.48
C LEU A 288 10.21 -2.54 0.82
N LYS A 289 9.40 -3.13 -0.04
CA LYS A 289 8.98 -4.53 0.08
C LYS A 289 10.20 -5.45 -0.01
N SER A 290 10.51 -6.13 1.08
CA SER A 290 11.67 -7.02 1.24
C SER A 290 11.20 -8.47 1.49
N TRP A 291 10.28 -8.96 0.62
CA TRP A 291 9.66 -10.28 0.72
C TRP A 291 10.34 -11.29 -0.20
N GLY A 292 10.32 -12.57 0.18
CA GLY A 292 10.89 -13.65 -0.62
C GLY A 292 12.42 -13.71 -0.53
N ASP A 293 13.12 -13.58 -1.66
CA ASP A 293 14.59 -13.68 -1.72
C ASP A 293 15.26 -12.48 -1.04
N THR A 294 15.87 -12.72 0.13
CA THR A 294 16.58 -11.71 0.92
C THR A 294 17.73 -11.06 0.12
N ALA A 295 18.47 -11.82 -0.67
CA ALA A 295 19.58 -11.27 -1.45
C ALA A 295 19.07 -10.32 -2.56
N ALA A 296 17.92 -10.61 -3.16
CA ALA A 296 17.28 -9.68 -4.11
C ALA A 296 16.81 -8.40 -3.40
N ALA A 297 16.18 -8.52 -2.24
CA ALA A 297 15.76 -7.38 -1.41
C ALA A 297 16.96 -6.52 -0.96
N ALA A 298 18.07 -7.15 -0.55
CA ALA A 298 19.29 -6.44 -0.19
C ALA A 298 19.90 -5.69 -1.40
N ARG A 299 19.88 -6.28 -2.60
CA ARG A 299 20.30 -5.57 -3.81
C ARG A 299 19.43 -4.35 -4.12
N GLN A 300 18.11 -4.49 -3.96
CA GLN A 300 17.17 -3.37 -4.14
C GLN A 300 17.43 -2.25 -3.13
N LEU A 301 17.62 -2.58 -1.85
CA LEU A 301 17.98 -1.60 -0.82
C LEU A 301 19.29 -0.88 -1.11
N LYS A 302 20.35 -1.59 -1.52
CA LYS A 302 21.63 -0.97 -1.91
C LYS A 302 21.46 -0.04 -3.11
N SER A 303 20.67 -0.43 -4.10
CA SER A 303 20.36 0.43 -5.25
C SER A 303 19.60 1.69 -4.83
N ALA A 304 18.63 1.56 -3.94
CA ALA A 304 17.86 2.68 -3.41
C ALA A 304 18.75 3.62 -2.58
N ALA A 305 19.57 3.09 -1.66
CA ALA A 305 20.49 3.87 -0.83
C ALA A 305 21.53 4.67 -1.63
N ALA A 306 21.87 4.21 -2.84
CA ALA A 306 22.75 4.95 -3.75
C ALA A 306 22.05 6.13 -4.45
N ARG A 307 20.73 6.24 -4.36
CA ARG A 307 19.90 7.22 -5.10
C ARG A 307 19.19 8.23 -4.21
N THR A 308 19.13 8.00 -2.90
CA THR A 308 18.47 8.90 -1.96
C THR A 308 19.13 8.87 -0.59
N ASP A 309 19.14 10.03 0.08
CA ASP A 309 19.53 10.16 1.49
C ASP A 309 18.33 9.97 2.44
N ILE A 310 17.13 9.82 1.91
CA ILE A 310 15.92 9.57 2.70
C ILE A 310 16.01 8.17 3.34
N PRO A 311 15.70 8.02 4.63
CA PRO A 311 15.73 6.75 5.33
C PRO A 311 14.96 5.64 4.61
N LEU A 312 15.53 4.43 4.58
CA LEU A 312 14.92 3.25 3.98
C LEU A 312 14.45 2.29 5.07
N ILE A 313 13.21 1.84 4.97
CA ILE A 313 12.59 0.87 5.86
C ILE A 313 12.41 -0.44 5.09
N ALA A 314 12.99 -1.53 5.59
CA ALA A 314 12.75 -2.85 5.04
C ALA A 314 11.41 -3.40 5.57
N ASN A 315 10.45 -3.67 4.68
CA ASN A 315 9.19 -4.34 5.01
C ASN A 315 9.34 -5.85 4.74
N VAL A 316 9.54 -6.64 5.79
CA VAL A 316 9.70 -8.09 5.70
C VAL A 316 8.40 -8.83 6.02
N THR A 317 8.13 -9.94 5.34
CA THR A 317 6.93 -10.73 5.63
C THR A 317 7.19 -11.81 6.67
N ALA A 318 6.60 -11.66 7.85
CA ALA A 318 6.60 -12.70 8.86
C ALA A 318 5.58 -13.82 8.58
N LEU A 319 4.83 -13.72 7.49
CA LEU A 319 3.89 -14.75 7.03
C LEU A 319 4.58 -15.88 6.24
N ASP A 320 5.77 -15.63 5.72
CA ASP A 320 6.63 -16.66 5.16
C ASP A 320 7.31 -17.42 6.31
N PRO A 321 7.22 -18.76 6.39
CA PRO A 321 7.90 -19.53 7.42
C PRO A 321 9.43 -19.48 7.30
N GLU A 322 9.96 -19.22 6.13
CA GLU A 322 11.39 -19.25 5.81
C GLU A 322 12.05 -17.86 5.86
N TRP A 323 11.30 -16.77 6.12
CA TRP A 323 11.87 -15.43 6.14
C TRP A 323 13.04 -15.33 7.15
N ASN A 324 14.09 -14.63 6.75
CA ASN A 324 15.31 -14.42 7.53
C ASN A 324 16.07 -13.19 7.00
N GLY A 325 17.34 -13.03 7.35
CA GLY A 325 18.26 -12.07 6.72
C GLY A 325 18.05 -10.62 7.12
N VAL A 326 17.43 -10.32 8.29
CA VAL A 326 17.30 -8.93 8.77
C VAL A 326 18.65 -8.21 8.85
N ALA A 327 19.70 -8.88 9.33
CA ALA A 327 21.05 -8.31 9.38
C ALA A 327 21.54 -7.91 7.98
N GLU A 328 21.35 -8.76 6.97
CA GLU A 328 21.72 -8.48 5.58
C GLU A 328 20.96 -7.26 5.00
N LEU A 329 19.68 -7.09 5.33
CA LEU A 329 18.89 -5.93 4.91
C LEU A 329 19.40 -4.63 5.57
N LEU A 330 19.81 -4.70 6.84
CA LEU A 330 20.39 -3.58 7.55
C LEU A 330 21.77 -3.19 6.99
N GLU A 331 22.62 -4.16 6.71
CA GLU A 331 23.92 -3.95 6.02
C GLU A 331 23.74 -3.39 4.61
N ALA A 332 22.58 -3.67 3.97
CA ALA A 332 22.23 -3.17 2.66
C ALA A 332 21.70 -1.73 2.66
N GLY A 333 21.54 -1.10 3.84
CA GLY A 333 21.16 0.30 3.98
C GLY A 333 19.76 0.54 4.57
N ALA A 334 19.05 -0.49 5.02
CA ALA A 334 17.82 -0.28 5.78
C ALA A 334 18.16 0.33 7.15
N THR A 335 17.46 1.40 7.51
CA THR A 335 17.60 2.08 8.80
C THR A 335 16.60 1.61 9.84
N GLU A 336 15.49 1.03 9.38
CA GLU A 336 14.40 0.50 10.19
C GLU A 336 13.84 -0.76 9.53
N VAL A 337 13.13 -1.58 10.32
CA VAL A 337 12.46 -2.80 9.81
C VAL A 337 10.99 -2.81 10.26
N ARG A 338 10.09 -3.18 9.34
CA ARG A 338 8.67 -3.46 9.62
C ARG A 338 8.36 -4.91 9.32
N TYR A 339 7.73 -5.60 10.27
CA TYR A 339 7.36 -7.02 10.15
C TYR A 339 5.87 -7.17 9.83
N TYR A 340 5.58 -7.60 8.61
CA TYR A 340 4.24 -7.91 8.17
C TYR A 340 3.92 -9.38 8.47
N HIS A 341 3.06 -9.76 9.36
CA HIS A 341 2.02 -9.08 10.09
C HIS A 341 1.87 -9.72 11.47
N ALA A 342 1.92 -8.95 12.57
CA ALA A 342 1.86 -9.51 13.93
C ALA A 342 0.50 -10.15 14.26
N GLY A 343 -0.61 -9.52 13.86
CA GLY A 343 -1.96 -10.03 14.12
C GLY A 343 -2.29 -11.33 13.39
N LEU A 344 -1.64 -11.61 12.26
CA LEU A 344 -1.82 -12.83 11.47
C LEU A 344 -0.81 -13.94 11.83
N ALA A 345 0.25 -13.62 12.58
CA ALA A 345 1.35 -14.50 12.84
C ALA A 345 1.01 -15.58 13.89
N SER A 346 1.39 -16.82 13.63
CA SER A 346 1.36 -17.89 14.62
C SER A 346 2.36 -17.63 15.77
N LYS A 347 2.26 -18.40 16.87
CA LYS A 347 3.20 -18.30 18.00
C LYS A 347 4.67 -18.47 17.55
N ALA A 348 4.92 -19.41 16.64
CA ALA A 348 6.28 -19.64 16.12
C ALA A 348 6.80 -18.41 15.37
N ARG A 349 5.96 -17.78 14.55
CA ARG A 349 6.30 -16.57 13.79
C ARG A 349 6.49 -15.34 14.69
N LEU A 350 5.64 -15.15 15.70
CA LEU A 350 5.84 -14.10 16.71
C LEU A 350 7.14 -14.27 17.47
N ASN A 351 7.50 -15.50 17.83
CA ASN A 351 8.80 -15.79 18.48
C ASN A 351 9.96 -15.43 17.53
N ARG A 352 9.86 -15.73 16.24
CA ARG A 352 10.88 -15.38 15.24
C ARG A 352 11.03 -13.85 15.10
N ILE A 353 9.92 -13.09 15.06
CA ILE A 353 9.95 -11.61 15.09
C ILE A 353 10.72 -11.13 16.32
N ARG A 354 10.39 -11.64 17.52
CA ARG A 354 11.06 -11.29 18.78
C ARG A 354 12.56 -11.59 18.74
N THR A 355 12.93 -12.76 18.24
CA THR A 355 14.34 -13.14 18.08
C THR A 355 15.06 -12.19 17.15
N ALA A 356 14.51 -11.92 15.97
CA ALA A 356 15.11 -11.01 14.99
C ALA A 356 15.30 -9.59 15.54
N ILE A 357 14.31 -9.04 16.26
CA ILE A 357 14.45 -7.75 16.95
C ILE A 357 15.56 -7.77 18.00
N THR A 358 15.63 -8.86 18.80
CA THR A 358 16.62 -9.00 19.85
C THR A 358 18.04 -9.11 19.28
N GLU A 359 18.21 -9.84 18.19
CA GLU A 359 19.50 -10.03 17.51
C GLU A 359 19.97 -8.74 16.84
N ALA A 360 19.08 -8.01 16.16
CA ALA A 360 19.39 -6.77 15.48
C ALA A 360 19.77 -5.61 16.45
N ARG A 361 19.47 -5.75 17.75
CA ARG A 361 19.81 -4.76 18.80
C ARG A 361 21.12 -5.05 19.53
N ARG A 362 21.74 -6.20 19.25
CA ARG A 362 23.04 -6.59 19.80
C ARG A 362 24.20 -6.04 18.97
#